data_7eeb2f4e59190c69e0ffc5606752664f
#
_entry.id   7eeb2f4e59190c69e0ffc5606752664f
#
_cell.length_a   1.000
_cell.length_b   1.000
_cell.length_c   1.000
_cell.angle_alpha   90.00
_cell.angle_beta   90.00
_cell.angle_gamma   90.00
#
_symmetry.space_group_name_H-M   'P 1'
#
loop_
_entity.id
_entity.type
_entity.pdbx_description
1 polymer ?
#
loop_
_entity_poly.entity_id
_entity_poly.type
_entity_poly.pdbx_seq_one_letter_code
_entity_poly.pdbx_strand_id
1 'polypeptide(L)'
;MEVHNNTYTLTRCKFIVNPNGEILTNKNIVIQNGVIKDVGDEIEGDEVDCRKYIVLPGLVNAHTHSPMVVLRGYYDDAELNEWLSKMWEFERNMSKDLMKLGSEISILEMLSQGTTAFIDMYFNPEDVKELSEKYKIRAFAGYTFLDELFDAYEIDKLQRALRESEYFKPIVNVHSLYANSIKTILLAKQLAEERKTWIHIHVSETRKELYEIKRRTGLFPVEYMNSIGLLNENTQLVHLGWVASWEIELIKKANSKVTYCPTSNMKLATGGAFPLEDMIKNEITVTIGTDGAASNNSLDLFREMKNGVLLQRQMYWNTRVKALDLLRLATINGYKLIGIKGGKIKPNNVADLVLINSELVYPLYKERLISHIVYYITSEYVEKTIVNGVINDKKRLRDILREKVKRLYDKLNS
;
A
#
# COMPACT_ATOMS: atom_id res chain seq x y z
N MET A 1 -23.88 7.63 -11.19
CA MET A 1 -25.04 7.94 -10.35
C MET A 1 -24.50 8.74 -9.20
N GLU A 2 -24.80 10.01 -9.10
CA GLU A 2 -24.44 10.81 -7.94
C GLU A 2 -25.43 10.44 -6.83
N VAL A 3 -24.92 9.94 -5.72
CA VAL A 3 -25.74 9.66 -4.53
C VAL A 3 -26.00 11.00 -3.87
N HIS A 4 -27.23 11.47 -3.92
CA HIS A 4 -27.63 12.79 -3.40
C HIS A 4 -27.88 12.78 -1.87
N ASN A 5 -27.97 11.60 -1.27
CA ASN A 5 -28.19 11.42 0.18
C ASN A 5 -26.97 10.81 0.84
N ASN A 6 -26.69 11.24 2.08
CA ASN A 6 -25.62 10.64 2.90
C ASN A 6 -25.88 9.17 3.26
N THR A 7 -27.01 8.57 2.81
CA THR A 7 -27.40 7.19 3.05
C THR A 7 -27.81 6.52 1.75
N TYR A 8 -27.23 5.33 1.48
CA TYR A 8 -27.64 4.49 0.36
C TYR A 8 -27.36 3.01 0.69
N THR A 9 -27.98 2.12 -0.09
CA THR A 9 -27.82 0.66 0.08
C THR A 9 -27.27 0.02 -1.19
N LEU A 10 -26.19 -0.74 -1.07
CA LEU A 10 -25.80 -1.71 -2.10
C LEU A 10 -26.71 -2.92 -1.95
N THR A 11 -27.65 -3.07 -2.90
CA THR A 11 -28.72 -4.07 -2.79
C THR A 11 -28.38 -5.39 -3.44
N ARG A 12 -28.65 -6.50 -2.75
CA ARG A 12 -28.53 -7.87 -3.26
C ARG A 12 -27.15 -8.20 -3.80
N CYS A 13 -26.07 -7.83 -3.05
CA CYS A 13 -24.70 -8.17 -3.41
C CYS A 13 -24.56 -9.67 -3.63
N LYS A 14 -24.08 -10.08 -4.81
CA LYS A 14 -23.98 -11.51 -5.15
C LYS A 14 -23.19 -12.29 -4.12
N PHE A 15 -22.03 -11.73 -3.75
CA PHE A 15 -21.22 -12.21 -2.64
C PHE A 15 -20.58 -11.02 -1.90
N ILE A 16 -20.54 -11.12 -0.58
CA ILE A 16 -19.77 -10.25 0.30
C ILE A 16 -18.68 -11.11 0.92
N VAL A 17 -17.42 -10.82 0.64
CA VAL A 17 -16.29 -11.65 1.07
C VAL A 17 -15.47 -10.90 2.13
N ASN A 18 -15.37 -11.51 3.30
CA ASN A 18 -14.56 -10.99 4.40
C ASN A 18 -13.21 -11.72 4.53
N PRO A 19 -12.14 -11.05 4.96
CA PRO A 19 -10.80 -11.64 5.10
C PRO A 19 -10.65 -12.60 6.29
N ASN A 20 -11.70 -12.87 7.04
CA ASN A 20 -11.78 -13.97 8.00
C ASN A 20 -12.26 -15.30 7.35
N GLY A 21 -12.58 -15.28 6.06
CA GLY A 21 -13.11 -16.42 5.31
C GLY A 21 -14.64 -16.49 5.26
N GLU A 22 -15.33 -15.57 5.94
CA GLU A 22 -16.78 -15.46 5.87
C GLU A 22 -17.23 -14.94 4.50
N ILE A 23 -18.23 -15.60 3.90
CA ILE A 23 -18.82 -15.21 2.63
C ILE A 23 -20.33 -15.18 2.78
N LEU A 24 -20.94 -14.01 2.65
CA LEU A 24 -22.38 -13.81 2.62
C LEU A 24 -22.88 -13.79 1.18
N THR A 25 -24.13 -14.21 0.95
CA THR A 25 -24.74 -14.30 -0.38
C THR A 25 -26.07 -13.54 -0.40
N ASN A 26 -26.29 -12.75 -1.44
CA ASN A 26 -27.53 -11.98 -1.65
C ASN A 26 -27.92 -11.08 -0.46
N LYS A 27 -26.93 -10.49 0.21
CA LYS A 27 -27.14 -9.54 1.30
C LYS A 27 -26.93 -8.11 0.83
N ASN A 28 -27.55 -7.18 1.55
CA ASN A 28 -27.43 -5.75 1.35
C ASN A 28 -26.31 -5.17 2.24
N ILE A 29 -25.77 -4.04 1.84
CA ILE A 29 -24.86 -3.23 2.66
C ILE A 29 -25.43 -1.82 2.74
N VAL A 30 -25.93 -1.43 3.90
CA VAL A 30 -26.39 -0.06 4.15
C VAL A 30 -25.20 0.81 4.53
N ILE A 31 -25.00 1.89 3.79
CA ILE A 31 -23.91 2.86 4.01
C ILE A 31 -24.53 4.20 4.40
N GLN A 32 -24.07 4.76 5.51
CA GLN A 32 -24.51 6.06 6.01
C GLN A 32 -23.31 6.89 6.47
N ASN A 33 -23.18 8.10 5.94
CA ASN A 33 -22.09 9.04 6.30
C ASN A 33 -20.69 8.42 6.18
N GLY A 34 -20.43 7.62 5.14
CA GLY A 34 -19.13 6.98 4.91
C GLY A 34 -18.86 5.75 5.77
N VAL A 35 -19.82 5.30 6.57
CA VAL A 35 -19.71 4.14 7.48
C VAL A 35 -20.72 3.08 7.09
N ILE A 36 -20.36 1.81 7.22
CA ILE A 36 -21.28 0.69 7.08
C ILE A 36 -22.21 0.69 8.30
N LYS A 37 -23.49 0.93 8.07
CA LYS A 37 -24.53 0.92 9.10
C LYS A 37 -25.04 -0.48 9.37
N ASP A 38 -25.33 -1.23 8.31
CA ASP A 38 -25.84 -2.61 8.39
C ASP A 38 -25.31 -3.49 7.26
N VAL A 39 -25.27 -4.80 7.50
CA VAL A 39 -25.00 -5.85 6.52
C VAL A 39 -26.02 -6.97 6.72
N GLY A 40 -27.06 -6.97 5.93
CA GLY A 40 -28.18 -7.89 6.13
C GLY A 40 -29.25 -7.77 5.04
N ASP A 41 -30.49 -7.65 5.47
CA ASP A 41 -31.65 -7.57 4.57
C ASP A 41 -32.27 -6.14 4.53
N GLU A 42 -31.80 -5.25 5.37
CA GLU A 42 -32.25 -3.86 5.45
C GLU A 42 -31.91 -3.07 4.19
N ILE A 43 -32.80 -2.14 3.82
CA ILE A 43 -32.62 -1.19 2.73
C ILE A 43 -32.95 0.21 3.25
N GLU A 44 -32.01 1.13 3.11
CA GLU A 44 -32.19 2.52 3.49
C GLU A 44 -31.58 3.46 2.41
N GLY A 45 -32.24 4.60 2.17
CA GLY A 45 -31.78 5.60 1.22
C GLY A 45 -31.86 5.15 -0.24
N ASP A 46 -30.95 5.67 -1.06
CA ASP A 46 -30.90 5.34 -2.48
C ASP A 46 -30.42 3.90 -2.70
N GLU A 47 -30.98 3.20 -3.69
CA GLU A 47 -30.58 1.83 -4.00
C GLU A 47 -29.53 1.78 -5.11
N VAL A 48 -28.44 1.06 -4.89
CA VAL A 48 -27.41 0.75 -5.89
C VAL A 48 -27.40 -0.77 -6.12
N ASP A 49 -27.83 -1.20 -7.32
CA ASP A 49 -27.90 -2.61 -7.67
C ASP A 49 -26.50 -3.28 -7.61
N CYS A 50 -26.38 -4.29 -6.75
CA CYS A 50 -25.12 -5.00 -6.49
C CYS A 50 -25.18 -6.50 -6.93
N ARG A 51 -26.24 -6.92 -7.64
CA ARG A 51 -26.48 -8.33 -8.04
C ARG A 51 -25.37 -8.96 -8.86
N LYS A 52 -24.62 -8.18 -9.60
CA LYS A 52 -23.49 -8.67 -10.41
C LYS A 52 -22.12 -8.52 -9.74
N TYR A 53 -22.08 -8.12 -8.46
CA TYR A 53 -20.80 -7.83 -7.80
C TYR A 53 -20.45 -8.83 -6.70
N ILE A 54 -19.17 -9.20 -6.69
CA ILE A 54 -18.45 -9.68 -5.51
C ILE A 54 -17.93 -8.42 -4.81
N VAL A 55 -18.25 -8.24 -3.54
CA VAL A 55 -17.84 -7.10 -2.74
C VAL A 55 -16.74 -7.51 -1.78
N LEU A 56 -15.60 -6.83 -1.83
CA LEU A 56 -14.47 -6.96 -0.91
C LEU A 56 -14.34 -5.70 -0.07
N PRO A 57 -13.69 -5.76 1.12
CA PRO A 57 -13.15 -4.57 1.76
C PRO A 57 -12.15 -3.86 0.82
N GLY A 58 -12.03 -2.56 0.97
CA GLY A 58 -11.03 -1.76 0.26
C GLY A 58 -9.61 -2.30 0.45
N LEU A 59 -8.80 -2.21 -0.59
CA LEU A 59 -7.41 -2.64 -0.55
C LEU A 59 -6.51 -1.50 -0.07
N VAL A 60 -5.50 -1.82 0.75
CA VAL A 60 -4.49 -0.88 1.24
C VAL A 60 -3.15 -1.21 0.59
N ASN A 61 -2.63 -0.29 -0.22
CA ASN A 61 -1.27 -0.38 -0.74
C ASN A 61 -0.29 0.20 0.28
N ALA A 62 0.34 -0.67 1.04
CA ALA A 62 1.11 -0.29 2.23
C ALA A 62 2.51 0.27 1.93
N HIS A 63 2.91 0.37 0.67
CA HIS A 63 4.18 0.98 0.25
C HIS A 63 4.16 1.32 -1.23
N THR A 64 4.38 2.60 -1.54
CA THR A 64 4.47 3.14 -2.90
C THR A 64 5.50 4.26 -2.99
N HIS A 65 5.86 4.60 -4.24
CA HIS A 65 6.58 5.80 -4.65
C HIS A 65 5.78 6.41 -5.80
N SER A 66 4.71 7.14 -5.48
CA SER A 66 3.67 7.48 -6.45
C SER A 66 4.15 8.25 -7.69
N PRO A 67 5.10 9.22 -7.63
CA PRO A 67 5.61 9.85 -8.84
C PRO A 67 6.36 8.93 -9.78
N MET A 68 6.89 7.80 -9.30
CA MET A 68 7.75 6.90 -10.10
C MET A 68 7.01 6.17 -11.24
N VAL A 69 5.71 6.38 -11.41
CA VAL A 69 5.01 5.96 -12.63
C VAL A 69 5.60 6.60 -13.90
N VAL A 70 6.21 7.78 -13.75
CA VAL A 70 6.93 8.48 -14.82
C VAL A 70 8.15 7.68 -15.31
N LEU A 71 8.73 6.86 -14.42
CA LEU A 71 9.91 6.03 -14.66
C LEU A 71 9.59 4.57 -14.96
N ARG A 72 8.31 4.24 -15.16
CA ARG A 72 7.89 2.86 -15.50
C ARG A 72 8.57 2.38 -16.77
N GLY A 73 9.38 1.31 -16.65
CA GLY A 73 10.14 0.75 -17.78
C GLY A 73 11.37 1.55 -18.19
N TYR A 74 11.76 2.57 -17.42
CA TYR A 74 12.89 3.44 -17.79
C TYR A 74 14.24 2.72 -17.74
N TYR A 75 14.47 1.89 -16.72
CA TYR A 75 15.73 1.17 -16.54
C TYR A 75 15.46 -0.20 -15.89
N ASP A 76 14.92 -1.10 -16.68
CA ASP A 76 14.62 -2.47 -16.26
C ASP A 76 15.87 -3.37 -16.41
N ASP A 77 15.80 -4.61 -15.89
CA ASP A 77 16.85 -5.64 -15.99
C ASP A 77 18.19 -5.27 -15.32
N ALA A 78 18.15 -4.44 -14.25
CA ALA A 78 19.30 -4.04 -13.45
C ALA A 78 19.14 -4.46 -11.98
N GLU A 79 20.26 -4.71 -11.30
CA GLU A 79 20.28 -4.91 -9.85
C GLU A 79 20.00 -3.61 -9.10
N LEU A 80 19.43 -3.73 -7.87
CA LEU A 80 18.95 -2.58 -7.08
C LEU A 80 19.95 -1.40 -7.02
N ASN A 81 21.23 -1.64 -6.77
CA ASN A 81 22.20 -0.53 -6.59
C ASN A 81 22.44 0.25 -7.90
N GLU A 82 22.53 -0.45 -9.00
CA GLU A 82 22.67 0.16 -10.33
C GLU A 82 21.38 0.90 -10.70
N TRP A 83 20.25 0.25 -10.48
CA TRP A 83 18.92 0.79 -10.69
C TRP A 83 18.72 2.10 -9.88
N LEU A 84 19.02 2.10 -8.56
CA LEU A 84 18.92 3.29 -7.71
C LEU A 84 19.77 4.45 -8.23
N SER A 85 20.99 4.18 -8.67
CA SER A 85 21.87 5.23 -9.23
C SER A 85 21.20 5.93 -10.43
N LYS A 86 20.55 5.17 -11.31
CA LYS A 86 19.81 5.69 -12.46
C LYS A 86 18.53 6.42 -12.07
N MET A 87 17.79 5.91 -11.09
CA MET A 87 16.60 6.59 -10.57
C MET A 87 16.98 7.95 -9.97
N TRP A 88 17.97 8.01 -9.09
CA TRP A 88 18.40 9.26 -8.44
C TRP A 88 18.97 10.27 -9.45
N GLU A 89 19.66 9.83 -10.51
CA GLU A 89 20.11 10.69 -11.60
C GLU A 89 18.93 11.40 -12.27
N PHE A 90 17.84 10.69 -12.55
CA PHE A 90 16.62 11.26 -13.12
C PHE A 90 15.88 12.15 -12.09
N GLU A 91 15.72 11.67 -10.86
CA GLU A 91 14.95 12.33 -9.81
C GLU A 91 15.53 13.69 -9.41
N ARG A 92 16.87 13.87 -9.42
CA ARG A 92 17.52 15.16 -9.19
C ARG A 92 17.06 16.26 -10.16
N ASN A 93 16.64 15.88 -11.36
CA ASN A 93 16.22 16.79 -12.42
C ASN A 93 14.71 16.77 -12.66
N MET A 94 13.96 15.96 -11.92
CA MET A 94 12.51 15.85 -12.09
C MET A 94 11.83 17.14 -11.62
N SER A 95 11.08 17.78 -12.52
CA SER A 95 10.32 18.99 -12.17
C SER A 95 9.17 18.68 -11.20
N LYS A 96 8.81 19.64 -10.35
CA LYS A 96 7.66 19.54 -9.44
C LYS A 96 6.36 19.18 -10.18
N ASP A 97 6.13 19.79 -11.33
CA ASP A 97 4.97 19.51 -12.18
C ASP A 97 4.94 18.07 -12.69
N LEU A 98 6.10 17.49 -13.00
CA LEU A 98 6.20 16.11 -13.45
C LEU A 98 5.97 15.14 -12.28
N MET A 99 6.50 15.44 -11.08
CA MET A 99 6.22 14.69 -9.85
C MET A 99 4.72 14.69 -9.53
N LYS A 100 4.08 15.86 -9.53
CA LYS A 100 2.64 15.99 -9.30
C LYS A 100 1.82 15.19 -10.29
N LEU A 101 2.16 15.28 -11.58
CA LEU A 101 1.47 14.54 -12.64
C LEU A 101 1.65 13.03 -12.46
N GLY A 102 2.85 12.57 -12.10
CA GLY A 102 3.11 11.18 -11.78
C GLY A 102 2.27 10.66 -10.60
N SER A 103 2.22 11.43 -9.50
CA SER A 103 1.34 11.10 -8.36
C SER A 103 -0.13 11.06 -8.77
N GLU A 104 -0.60 11.98 -9.60
CA GLU A 104 -1.99 12.00 -10.07
C GLU A 104 -2.33 10.76 -10.90
N ILE A 105 -1.44 10.35 -11.80
CA ILE A 105 -1.58 9.12 -12.60
C ILE A 105 -1.62 7.89 -11.70
N SER A 106 -0.70 7.78 -10.74
CA SER A 106 -0.65 6.65 -9.79
C SER A 106 -1.90 6.54 -8.93
N ILE A 107 -2.40 7.67 -8.43
CA ILE A 107 -3.64 7.72 -7.63
C ILE A 107 -4.85 7.26 -8.45
N LEU A 108 -4.98 7.74 -9.67
CA LEU A 108 -6.07 7.32 -10.57
C LEU A 108 -5.97 5.83 -10.92
N GLU A 109 -4.76 5.33 -11.16
CA GLU A 109 -4.50 3.92 -11.42
C GLU A 109 -4.89 3.08 -10.21
N MET A 110 -4.34 3.35 -9.03
CA MET A 110 -4.64 2.64 -7.79
C MET A 110 -6.13 2.64 -7.45
N LEU A 111 -6.79 3.80 -7.54
CA LEU A 111 -8.21 3.92 -7.25
C LEU A 111 -9.06 3.11 -8.26
N SER A 112 -8.68 3.09 -9.55
CA SER A 112 -9.34 2.27 -10.58
C SER A 112 -9.14 0.77 -10.39
N GLN A 113 -8.17 0.38 -9.57
CA GLN A 113 -7.77 -1.00 -9.29
C GLN A 113 -8.27 -1.53 -7.93
N GLY A 114 -9.05 -0.73 -7.18
CA GLY A 114 -9.61 -1.15 -5.90
C GLY A 114 -8.82 -0.71 -4.66
N THR A 115 -7.74 0.05 -4.82
CA THR A 115 -7.00 0.62 -3.71
C THR A 115 -7.79 1.79 -3.12
N THR A 116 -8.05 1.74 -1.83
CA THR A 116 -8.80 2.77 -1.07
C THR A 116 -7.90 3.61 -0.17
N ALA A 117 -6.73 3.08 0.15
CA ALA A 117 -5.70 3.76 0.93
C ALA A 117 -4.31 3.36 0.45
N PHE A 118 -3.36 4.29 0.50
CA PHE A 118 -1.96 3.99 0.17
C PHE A 118 -0.99 4.75 1.08
N ILE A 119 0.21 4.19 1.22
CA ILE A 119 1.32 4.79 1.96
C ILE A 119 2.41 5.13 0.95
N ASP A 120 2.83 6.39 0.93
CA ASP A 120 3.73 6.93 -0.08
C ASP A 120 5.03 7.46 0.52
N MET A 121 6.14 7.08 -0.09
CA MET A 121 7.47 7.55 0.26
C MET A 121 8.05 8.32 -0.93
N TYR A 122 8.00 9.64 -0.88
CA TYR A 122 8.59 10.49 -1.92
C TYR A 122 8.89 11.91 -1.42
N PHE A 123 8.96 12.90 -2.32
CA PHE A 123 9.44 14.25 -2.02
C PHE A 123 8.37 15.34 -2.17
N ASN A 124 7.13 15.00 -2.51
CA ASN A 124 6.04 15.93 -2.81
C ASN A 124 4.73 15.63 -2.05
N PRO A 125 4.77 15.47 -0.72
CA PRO A 125 3.58 15.08 0.05
C PRO A 125 2.44 16.11 0.02
N GLU A 126 2.70 17.40 -0.25
CA GLU A 126 1.65 18.40 -0.44
C GLU A 126 0.82 18.13 -1.69
N ASP A 127 1.46 17.73 -2.79
CA ASP A 127 0.73 17.34 -4.02
C ASP A 127 -0.11 16.09 -3.76
N VAL A 128 0.46 15.11 -3.05
CA VAL A 128 -0.27 13.89 -2.65
C VAL A 128 -1.48 14.26 -1.79
N LYS A 129 -1.34 15.20 -0.85
CA LYS A 129 -2.45 15.73 -0.04
C LYS A 129 -3.55 16.34 -0.91
N GLU A 130 -3.20 17.28 -1.80
CA GLU A 130 -4.16 17.92 -2.72
C GLU A 130 -4.90 16.89 -3.57
N LEU A 131 -4.17 15.92 -4.12
CA LEU A 131 -4.71 14.90 -4.99
C LEU A 131 -5.58 13.88 -4.22
N SER A 132 -5.21 13.53 -2.99
CA SER A 132 -6.00 12.64 -2.15
C SER A 132 -7.36 13.23 -1.80
N GLU A 133 -7.41 14.52 -1.50
CA GLU A 133 -8.66 15.26 -1.29
C GLU A 133 -9.49 15.36 -2.58
N LYS A 134 -8.85 15.61 -3.71
CA LYS A 134 -9.50 15.71 -5.02
C LYS A 134 -10.18 14.41 -5.43
N TYR A 135 -9.48 13.29 -5.29
CA TYR A 135 -9.94 11.98 -5.74
C TYR A 135 -10.57 11.13 -4.64
N LYS A 136 -10.63 11.64 -3.41
CA LYS A 136 -11.23 10.94 -2.26
C LYS A 136 -10.60 9.56 -2.01
N ILE A 137 -9.26 9.49 -2.04
CA ILE A 137 -8.47 8.31 -1.67
C ILE A 137 -7.66 8.62 -0.42
N ARG A 138 -7.54 7.68 0.50
CA ARG A 138 -6.76 7.91 1.73
C ARG A 138 -5.27 7.81 1.43
N ALA A 139 -4.50 8.85 1.76
CA ALA A 139 -3.06 8.89 1.59
C ALA A 139 -2.33 9.12 2.92
N PHE A 140 -1.24 8.38 3.10
CA PHE A 140 -0.33 8.51 4.23
C PHE A 140 1.05 8.78 3.65
N ALA A 141 1.54 10.02 3.74
CA ALA A 141 2.78 10.42 3.08
C ALA A 141 3.54 11.45 3.91
N GLY A 142 4.81 11.61 3.60
CA GLY A 142 5.68 12.60 4.19
C GLY A 142 6.89 12.86 3.32
N TYR A 143 7.62 13.92 3.59
CA TYR A 143 8.94 14.12 3.01
C TYR A 143 9.87 12.99 3.43
N THR A 144 10.70 12.53 2.50
CA THR A 144 11.64 11.44 2.75
C THR A 144 12.99 11.98 3.21
N PHE A 145 13.45 11.57 4.38
CA PHE A 145 14.81 11.78 4.83
C PHE A 145 15.76 10.90 3.99
N LEU A 146 16.62 11.56 3.21
CA LEU A 146 17.59 10.95 2.31
C LEU A 146 18.78 11.90 2.16
N ASP A 147 19.88 11.66 2.91
CA ASP A 147 21.05 12.54 2.99
C ASP A 147 21.76 12.72 1.63
N GLU A 148 21.60 11.77 0.71
CA GLU A 148 22.16 11.86 -0.65
C GLU A 148 21.54 12.99 -1.48
N LEU A 149 20.27 13.33 -1.22
CA LEU A 149 19.52 14.29 -2.03
C LEU A 149 19.18 15.60 -1.29
N PHE A 150 19.03 15.56 0.04
CA PHE A 150 18.44 16.67 0.80
C PHE A 150 19.13 16.90 2.14
N ASP A 151 19.13 18.15 2.59
CA ASP A 151 19.49 18.50 3.97
C ASP A 151 18.39 18.06 4.95
N ALA A 152 18.79 17.32 5.99
CA ALA A 152 17.87 16.73 6.95
C ALA A 152 17.08 17.77 7.76
N TYR A 153 17.63 18.94 8.04
CA TYR A 153 16.96 20.01 8.77
C TYR A 153 15.92 20.72 7.91
N GLU A 154 16.19 20.86 6.60
CA GLU A 154 15.17 21.36 5.68
C GLU A 154 14.00 20.40 5.57
N ILE A 155 14.25 19.09 5.45
CA ILE A 155 13.21 18.06 5.46
C ILE A 155 12.41 18.10 6.77
N ASP A 156 13.05 18.19 7.92
CA ASP A 156 12.38 18.31 9.23
C ASP A 156 11.45 19.53 9.26
N LYS A 157 11.95 20.70 8.80
CA LYS A 157 11.15 21.93 8.74
C LYS A 157 9.91 21.79 7.84
N LEU A 158 10.09 21.25 6.64
CA LEU A 158 8.98 21.02 5.70
C LEU A 158 7.99 20.01 6.25
N GLN A 159 8.47 18.91 6.80
CA GLN A 159 7.63 17.88 7.39
C GLN A 159 6.81 18.42 8.60
N ARG A 160 7.39 19.30 9.41
CA ARG A 160 6.68 20.00 10.49
C ARG A 160 5.58 20.94 9.99
N ALA A 161 5.67 21.43 8.78
CA ALA A 161 4.66 22.28 8.15
C ALA A 161 3.46 21.50 7.62
N LEU A 162 3.59 20.20 7.30
CA LEU A 162 2.49 19.37 6.82
C LEU A 162 1.35 19.29 7.85
N ARG A 163 0.13 19.35 7.36
CA ARG A 163 -1.10 19.22 8.18
C ARG A 163 -1.96 18.10 7.64
N GLU A 164 -2.57 17.34 8.54
CA GLU A 164 -3.58 16.34 8.19
C GLU A 164 -4.82 16.99 7.57
N SER A 165 -5.60 16.20 6.85
CA SER A 165 -6.90 16.53 6.32
C SER A 165 -7.78 15.27 6.29
N GLU A 166 -8.98 15.33 5.72
CA GLU A 166 -9.91 14.20 5.73
C GLU A 166 -9.33 12.94 5.08
N TYR A 167 -8.60 13.12 3.97
CA TYR A 167 -8.02 12.02 3.18
C TYR A 167 -6.49 11.93 3.26
N PHE A 168 -5.85 12.77 4.07
CA PHE A 168 -4.39 12.80 4.16
C PHE A 168 -3.90 12.84 5.60
N LYS A 169 -2.95 11.96 5.93
CA LYS A 169 -2.27 11.95 7.22
C LYS A 169 -0.74 11.98 7.02
N PRO A 170 -0.04 12.96 7.62
CA PRO A 170 1.42 13.02 7.59
C PRO A 170 2.06 11.85 8.35
N ILE A 171 3.04 11.22 7.73
CA ILE A 171 3.93 10.22 8.35
C ILE A 171 5.39 10.64 8.16
N VAL A 172 6.33 10.01 8.85
CA VAL A 172 7.76 10.28 8.69
C VAL A 172 8.40 9.20 7.84
N ASN A 173 8.90 9.57 6.66
CA ASN A 173 9.62 8.66 5.77
C ASN A 173 11.12 8.77 5.99
N VAL A 174 11.80 7.64 6.19
CA VAL A 174 13.25 7.50 6.19
C VAL A 174 13.61 6.53 5.07
N HIS A 175 14.43 6.96 4.09
CA HIS A 175 14.74 6.08 2.97
C HIS A 175 15.27 4.73 3.47
N SER A 176 16.41 4.74 4.16
CA SER A 176 17.03 3.52 4.69
C SER A 176 18.12 3.84 5.72
N LEU A 177 18.64 2.82 6.39
CA LEU A 177 19.76 2.95 7.32
C LEU A 177 21.09 3.25 6.61
N TYR A 178 21.25 2.81 5.37
CA TYR A 178 22.49 3.02 4.61
C TYR A 178 22.53 4.37 3.91
N ALA A 179 21.39 4.94 3.56
CA ALA A 179 21.30 6.22 2.85
C ALA A 179 21.18 7.45 3.77
N ASN A 180 21.22 7.23 5.09
CA ASN A 180 21.09 8.28 6.09
C ASN A 180 22.15 8.15 7.19
N SER A 181 22.63 9.29 7.69
CA SER A 181 23.48 9.36 8.88
C SER A 181 22.65 9.04 10.13
N ILE A 182 23.31 8.59 11.20
CA ILE A 182 22.65 8.39 12.49
C ILE A 182 21.99 9.67 13.00
N LYS A 183 22.56 10.83 12.72
CA LYS A 183 22.02 12.13 13.11
C LYS A 183 20.66 12.37 12.43
N THR A 184 20.56 12.11 11.13
CA THR A 184 19.31 12.21 10.36
C THR A 184 18.25 11.23 10.85
N ILE A 185 18.65 9.99 11.13
CA ILE A 185 17.74 8.95 11.66
C ILE A 185 17.16 9.36 13.02
N LEU A 186 18.01 9.89 13.92
CA LEU A 186 17.56 10.35 15.25
C LEU A 186 16.67 11.59 15.16
N LEU A 187 16.94 12.50 14.22
CA LEU A 187 16.08 13.65 13.95
C LEU A 187 14.69 13.20 13.48
N ALA A 188 14.64 12.27 12.53
CA ALA A 188 13.39 11.69 12.03
C ALA A 188 12.61 10.96 13.15
N LYS A 189 13.32 10.23 14.03
CA LYS A 189 12.73 9.57 15.20
C LYS A 189 12.08 10.60 16.14
N GLN A 190 12.82 11.63 16.52
CA GLN A 190 12.31 12.69 17.38
C GLN A 190 11.05 13.34 16.77
N LEU A 191 11.09 13.66 15.49
CA LEU A 191 9.96 14.23 14.78
C LEU A 191 8.72 13.31 14.80
N ALA A 192 8.88 12.01 14.60
CA ALA A 192 7.78 11.05 14.65
C ALA A 192 7.16 10.96 16.06
N GLU A 193 7.99 10.97 17.11
CA GLU A 193 7.56 10.98 18.52
C GLU A 193 6.75 12.24 18.85
N GLU A 194 7.27 13.43 18.50
CA GLU A 194 6.62 14.72 18.71
C GLU A 194 5.27 14.83 17.97
N ARG A 195 5.22 14.29 16.75
CA ARG A 195 4.02 14.30 15.91
C ARG A 195 3.05 13.16 16.21
N LYS A 196 3.43 12.23 17.08
CA LYS A 196 2.65 11.01 17.39
C LYS A 196 2.24 10.25 16.14
N THR A 197 3.18 10.10 15.20
CA THR A 197 3.00 9.38 13.94
C THR A 197 4.03 8.27 13.83
N TRP A 198 3.96 7.45 12.77
CA TRP A 198 4.91 6.37 12.60
C TRP A 198 6.01 6.70 11.60
N ILE A 199 7.11 5.96 11.72
CA ILE A 199 8.22 5.95 10.77
C ILE A 199 8.01 4.82 9.77
N HIS A 200 8.21 5.14 8.50
CA HIS A 200 8.17 4.23 7.36
C HIS A 200 9.56 4.17 6.75
N ILE A 201 10.17 2.97 6.69
CA ILE A 201 11.59 2.80 6.34
C ILE A 201 11.85 1.49 5.58
N HIS A 202 12.67 1.54 4.51
CA HIS A 202 13.23 0.34 3.88
C HIS A 202 14.31 -0.25 4.79
N VAL A 203 14.29 -1.56 5.00
CA VAL A 203 15.26 -2.24 5.86
C VAL A 203 15.46 -3.69 5.46
N SER A 204 16.70 -4.15 5.55
CA SER A 204 17.10 -5.53 5.22
C SER A 204 16.62 -5.98 3.83
N GLU A 205 16.64 -5.06 2.87
CA GLU A 205 16.19 -5.33 1.51
C GLU A 205 17.21 -6.16 0.73
N THR A 206 18.51 -5.82 0.86
CA THR A 206 19.58 -6.51 0.14
C THR A 206 20.62 -7.11 1.08
N ARG A 207 21.32 -8.12 0.56
CA ARG A 207 22.48 -8.70 1.24
C ARG A 207 23.60 -7.66 1.45
N LYS A 208 23.76 -6.72 0.52
CA LYS A 208 24.74 -5.63 0.61
C LYS A 208 24.45 -4.74 1.81
N GLU A 209 23.20 -4.29 1.98
CA GLU A 209 22.77 -3.50 3.13
C GLU A 209 23.08 -4.24 4.46
N LEU A 210 22.71 -5.52 4.54
CA LEU A 210 22.97 -6.33 5.73
C LEU A 210 24.45 -6.31 6.14
N TYR A 211 25.37 -6.55 5.19
CA TYR A 211 26.81 -6.54 5.47
C TYR A 211 27.36 -5.14 5.74
N GLU A 212 26.86 -4.11 5.07
CA GLU A 212 27.27 -2.74 5.27
C GLU A 212 26.92 -2.26 6.68
N ILE A 213 25.69 -2.46 7.11
CA ILE A 213 25.24 -2.11 8.47
C ILE A 213 25.99 -2.93 9.50
N LYS A 214 26.14 -4.25 9.30
CA LYS A 214 26.90 -5.11 10.20
C LYS A 214 28.36 -4.68 10.35
N ARG A 215 29.03 -4.32 9.26
CA ARG A 215 30.40 -3.82 9.27
C ARG A 215 30.52 -2.49 10.02
N ARG A 216 29.57 -1.59 9.82
CA ARG A 216 29.57 -0.24 10.41
C ARG A 216 29.22 -0.24 11.89
N THR A 217 28.29 -1.07 12.32
CA THR A 217 27.70 -1.02 13.67
C THR A 217 27.99 -2.24 14.54
N GLY A 218 28.44 -3.34 13.96
CA GLY A 218 28.55 -4.64 14.63
C GLY A 218 27.23 -5.41 14.74
N LEU A 219 26.09 -4.81 14.33
CA LEU A 219 24.75 -5.34 14.46
C LEU A 219 24.09 -5.55 13.08
N PHE A 220 23.15 -6.48 12.98
CA PHE A 220 22.27 -6.59 11.82
C PHE A 220 21.27 -5.41 11.78
N PRO A 221 20.63 -5.12 10.63
CA PRO A 221 19.83 -3.90 10.48
C PRO A 221 18.72 -3.72 11.52
N VAL A 222 17.91 -4.76 11.79
CA VAL A 222 16.82 -4.66 12.79
C VAL A 222 17.38 -4.64 14.22
N GLU A 223 18.47 -5.37 14.51
CA GLU A 223 19.18 -5.26 15.79
C GLU A 223 19.68 -3.82 16.01
N TYR A 224 20.26 -3.20 14.98
CA TYR A 224 20.72 -1.82 15.05
C TYR A 224 19.57 -0.86 15.31
N MET A 225 18.45 -1.00 14.59
CA MET A 225 17.25 -0.19 14.84
C MET A 225 16.75 -0.32 16.28
N ASN A 226 16.76 -1.55 16.82
CA ASN A 226 16.39 -1.79 18.21
C ASN A 226 17.36 -1.10 19.19
N SER A 227 18.67 -1.16 18.94
CA SER A 227 19.70 -0.57 19.80
C SER A 227 19.62 0.95 19.92
N ILE A 228 19.16 1.64 18.87
CA ILE A 228 18.97 3.09 18.85
C ILE A 228 17.52 3.54 19.17
N GLY A 229 16.67 2.58 19.57
CA GLY A 229 15.26 2.81 19.91
C GLY A 229 14.37 3.23 18.75
N LEU A 230 14.77 2.91 17.51
CA LEU A 230 13.98 3.16 16.30
C LEU A 230 12.94 2.07 16.07
N LEU A 231 13.17 0.85 16.60
CA LEU A 231 12.26 -0.28 16.48
C LEU A 231 11.21 -0.21 17.60
N ASN A 232 9.98 0.14 17.27
CA ASN A 232 8.86 0.23 18.20
C ASN A 232 7.52 0.07 17.48
N GLU A 233 6.41 0.17 18.20
CA GLU A 233 5.05 0.00 17.65
C GLU A 233 4.66 1.03 16.56
N ASN A 234 5.36 2.15 16.52
CA ASN A 234 5.19 3.20 15.51
C ASN A 234 6.25 3.11 14.40
N THR A 235 6.75 1.92 14.10
CA THR A 235 7.70 1.70 13.02
C THR A 235 7.13 0.69 12.02
N GLN A 236 7.14 1.07 10.74
CA GLN A 236 6.79 0.24 9.60
C GLN A 236 8.06 -0.11 8.83
N LEU A 237 8.38 -1.39 8.78
CA LEU A 237 9.55 -1.96 8.13
C LEU A 237 9.18 -2.50 6.76
N VAL A 238 9.85 -2.06 5.70
CA VAL A 238 9.57 -2.50 4.33
C VAL A 238 10.65 -3.45 3.84
N HIS A 239 10.27 -4.46 3.08
CA HIS A 239 11.05 -5.52 2.43
C HIS A 239 11.46 -6.69 3.32
N LEU A 240 12.38 -6.54 4.26
CA LEU A 240 12.86 -7.60 5.17
C LEU A 240 13.21 -8.94 4.48
N GLY A 241 13.79 -8.87 3.28
CA GLY A 241 14.24 -10.06 2.54
C GLY A 241 15.39 -10.78 3.21
N TRP A 242 16.22 -10.05 3.99
CA TRP A 242 17.42 -10.52 4.66
C TRP A 242 17.32 -10.31 6.18
N VAL A 243 16.33 -10.92 6.80
CA VAL A 243 16.09 -10.84 8.25
C VAL A 243 16.40 -12.18 8.92
N ALA A 244 17.06 -12.15 10.06
CA ALA A 244 17.39 -13.33 10.84
C ALA A 244 16.24 -13.69 11.82
N SER A 245 16.18 -14.95 12.25
CA SER A 245 15.11 -15.42 13.15
C SER A 245 15.04 -14.67 14.48
N TRP A 246 16.18 -14.30 15.07
CA TRP A 246 16.19 -13.49 16.30
C TRP A 246 15.74 -12.04 16.07
N GLU A 247 15.92 -11.50 14.86
CA GLU A 247 15.39 -10.18 14.50
C GLU A 247 13.86 -10.20 14.38
N ILE A 248 13.27 -11.32 13.96
CA ILE A 248 11.81 -11.53 13.97
C ILE A 248 11.27 -11.42 15.41
N GLU A 249 11.97 -12.01 16.38
CA GLU A 249 11.61 -11.87 17.80
C GLU A 249 11.69 -10.41 18.30
N LEU A 250 12.66 -9.63 17.82
CA LEU A 250 12.75 -8.20 18.15
C LEU A 250 11.54 -7.42 17.55
N ILE A 251 11.20 -7.69 16.28
CA ILE A 251 10.04 -7.08 15.61
C ILE A 251 8.74 -7.40 16.37
N LYS A 252 8.57 -8.66 16.79
CA LYS A 252 7.42 -9.10 17.60
C LYS A 252 7.36 -8.34 18.92
N LYS A 253 8.45 -8.30 19.69
CA LYS A 253 8.52 -7.61 20.99
C LYS A 253 8.24 -6.12 20.86
N ALA A 254 8.71 -5.49 19.79
CA ALA A 254 8.49 -4.08 19.49
C ALA A 254 7.07 -3.79 18.95
N ASN A 255 6.29 -4.81 18.59
CA ASN A 255 5.00 -4.69 17.93
C ASN A 255 5.06 -3.84 16.64
N SER A 256 6.23 -3.82 15.97
CA SER A 256 6.43 -3.11 14.71
C SER A 256 5.63 -3.76 13.58
N LYS A 257 5.25 -2.98 12.57
CA LYS A 257 4.50 -3.45 11.40
C LYS A 257 5.45 -3.69 10.25
N VAL A 258 5.10 -4.61 9.38
CA VAL A 258 5.95 -5.04 8.27
C VAL A 258 5.20 -4.95 6.95
N THR A 259 5.89 -4.55 5.89
CA THR A 259 5.32 -4.51 4.53
C THR A 259 6.12 -5.40 3.60
N TYR A 260 5.44 -6.33 2.96
CA TYR A 260 5.96 -7.26 1.98
C TYR A 260 5.75 -6.72 0.56
N CYS A 261 6.81 -6.62 -0.25
CA CYS A 261 6.80 -6.13 -1.62
C CYS A 261 7.36 -7.20 -2.58
N PRO A 262 6.61 -8.29 -2.83
CA PRO A 262 7.14 -9.46 -3.53
C PRO A 262 7.63 -9.20 -4.95
N THR A 263 6.87 -8.45 -5.75
CA THR A 263 7.20 -8.25 -7.17
C THR A 263 8.43 -7.38 -7.34
N SER A 264 8.54 -6.27 -6.61
CA SER A 264 9.71 -5.40 -6.65
C SER A 264 10.97 -6.16 -6.21
N ASN A 265 10.91 -6.91 -5.10
CA ASN A 265 12.04 -7.72 -4.63
C ASN A 265 12.49 -8.76 -5.67
N MET A 266 11.56 -9.42 -6.37
CA MET A 266 11.90 -10.35 -7.45
C MET A 266 12.51 -9.64 -8.66
N LYS A 267 11.89 -8.53 -9.09
CA LYS A 267 12.33 -7.80 -10.28
C LYS A 267 13.73 -7.21 -10.12
N LEU A 268 14.03 -6.63 -8.96
CA LEU A 268 15.33 -6.03 -8.65
C LEU A 268 16.37 -7.06 -8.15
N ALA A 269 16.02 -8.34 -8.15
CA ALA A 269 16.87 -9.44 -7.72
C ALA A 269 17.55 -9.17 -6.36
N THR A 270 16.79 -8.58 -5.39
CA THR A 270 17.31 -8.21 -4.08
C THR A 270 17.81 -9.42 -3.29
N GLY A 271 17.39 -10.61 -3.70
CA GLY A 271 17.71 -11.87 -3.03
C GLY A 271 16.99 -12.03 -1.69
N GLY A 272 17.39 -13.05 -0.94
CA GLY A 272 16.70 -13.38 0.31
C GLY A 272 15.31 -13.95 0.10
N ALA A 273 14.66 -14.25 1.22
CA ALA A 273 13.29 -14.76 1.21
C ALA A 273 12.52 -14.17 2.39
N PHE A 274 11.61 -13.28 2.12
CA PHE A 274 10.73 -12.71 3.15
C PHE A 274 10.03 -13.85 3.94
N PRO A 275 10.21 -13.94 5.27
CA PRO A 275 9.74 -15.08 6.07
C PRO A 275 8.27 -14.90 6.48
N LEU A 276 7.35 -14.85 5.52
CA LEU A 276 5.93 -14.55 5.78
C LEU A 276 5.29 -15.56 6.73
N GLU A 277 5.61 -16.86 6.59
CA GLU A 277 5.07 -17.90 7.47
C GLU A 277 5.47 -17.64 8.94
N ASP A 278 6.76 -17.31 9.17
CA ASP A 278 7.28 -17.08 10.52
C ASP A 278 6.72 -15.76 11.10
N MET A 279 6.56 -14.73 10.28
CA MET A 279 5.90 -13.49 10.70
C MET A 279 4.44 -13.73 11.14
N ILE A 280 3.67 -14.52 10.35
CA ILE A 280 2.28 -14.89 10.69
C ILE A 280 2.23 -15.71 11.98
N LYS A 281 3.09 -16.71 12.14
CA LYS A 281 3.17 -17.55 13.36
C LYS A 281 3.49 -16.73 14.61
N ASN A 282 4.27 -15.67 14.46
CA ASN A 282 4.61 -14.74 15.52
C ASN A 282 3.58 -13.62 15.71
N GLU A 283 2.44 -13.68 15.02
CA GLU A 283 1.34 -12.69 15.10
C GLU A 283 1.76 -11.26 14.73
N ILE A 284 2.88 -11.12 14.00
CA ILE A 284 3.35 -9.83 13.49
C ILE A 284 2.37 -9.32 12.43
N THR A 285 2.00 -8.05 12.51
CA THR A 285 1.14 -7.43 11.51
C THR A 285 1.93 -7.21 10.23
N VAL A 286 1.73 -8.11 9.26
CA VAL A 286 2.28 -7.99 7.90
C VAL A 286 1.24 -7.40 6.97
N THR A 287 1.65 -6.44 6.15
CA THR A 287 0.88 -5.82 5.06
C THR A 287 1.53 -6.11 3.72
N ILE A 288 0.90 -5.70 2.63
CA ILE A 288 1.44 -5.85 1.28
C ILE A 288 1.52 -4.48 0.57
N GLY A 289 2.57 -4.25 -0.19
CA GLY A 289 2.77 -3.05 -0.98
C GLY A 289 3.31 -3.37 -2.37
N THR A 290 3.02 -2.50 -3.32
CA THR A 290 3.53 -2.66 -4.70
C THR A 290 4.94 -2.14 -4.86
N ASP A 291 5.39 -1.27 -3.96
CA ASP A 291 6.55 -0.42 -4.19
C ASP A 291 6.30 0.56 -5.37
N GLY A 292 7.33 1.20 -5.92
CA GLY A 292 7.20 2.12 -7.03
C GLY A 292 6.88 1.44 -8.36
N ALA A 293 6.17 2.15 -9.25
CA ALA A 293 5.92 1.64 -10.60
C ALA A 293 7.19 1.53 -11.47
N ALA A 294 8.30 2.09 -11.04
CA ALA A 294 9.60 1.88 -11.68
C ALA A 294 10.23 0.54 -11.29
N SER A 295 10.02 0.06 -10.04
CA SER A 295 10.58 -1.20 -9.54
C SER A 295 9.67 -2.40 -9.75
N ASN A 296 8.34 -2.19 -9.91
CA ASN A 296 7.32 -3.23 -10.07
C ASN A 296 6.68 -3.22 -11.46
N ASN A 297 6.60 -2.07 -12.12
CA ASN A 297 5.83 -1.79 -13.33
C ASN A 297 4.30 -1.86 -13.16
N SER A 298 3.78 -2.17 -11.98
CA SER A 298 2.33 -2.29 -11.69
C SER A 298 2.01 -1.78 -10.28
N LEU A 299 0.83 -1.19 -10.11
CA LEU A 299 0.27 -0.81 -8.80
C LEU A 299 -0.92 -1.70 -8.41
N ASP A 300 -1.07 -2.86 -9.07
CA ASP A 300 -2.18 -3.81 -8.90
C ASP A 300 -1.93 -4.77 -7.74
N LEU A 301 -2.63 -4.58 -6.63
CA LEU A 301 -2.54 -5.45 -5.44
C LEU A 301 -3.05 -6.88 -5.67
N PHE A 302 -3.91 -7.13 -6.66
CA PHE A 302 -4.29 -8.51 -7.01
C PHE A 302 -3.09 -9.27 -7.57
N ARG A 303 -2.27 -8.63 -8.38
CA ARG A 303 -1.00 -9.21 -8.86
C ARG A 303 -0.02 -9.43 -7.71
N GLU A 304 0.08 -8.47 -6.80
CA GLU A 304 0.96 -8.59 -5.62
C GLU A 304 0.56 -9.77 -4.73
N MET A 305 -0.73 -9.94 -4.43
CA MET A 305 -1.21 -11.08 -3.66
C MET A 305 -0.84 -12.42 -4.34
N LYS A 306 -1.05 -12.54 -5.65
CA LYS A 306 -0.69 -13.75 -6.40
C LYS A 306 0.82 -14.00 -6.37
N ASN A 307 1.62 -13.00 -6.70
CA ASN A 307 3.08 -13.12 -6.73
C ASN A 307 3.62 -13.44 -5.32
N GLY A 308 3.07 -12.80 -4.30
CA GLY A 308 3.47 -13.01 -2.92
C GLY A 308 3.26 -14.46 -2.46
N VAL A 309 2.09 -15.05 -2.69
CA VAL A 309 1.84 -16.44 -2.27
C VAL A 309 2.65 -17.45 -3.09
N LEU A 310 2.82 -17.20 -4.39
CA LEU A 310 3.59 -18.09 -5.25
C LEU A 310 5.08 -18.07 -4.91
N LEU A 311 5.64 -16.88 -4.64
CA LEU A 311 7.04 -16.74 -4.20
C LEU A 311 7.28 -17.47 -2.88
N GLN A 312 6.39 -17.33 -1.88
CA GLN A 312 6.50 -18.07 -0.62
C GLN A 312 6.55 -19.58 -0.83
N ARG A 313 5.68 -20.10 -1.69
CA ARG A 313 5.66 -21.53 -2.01
C ARG A 313 6.92 -22.01 -2.70
N GLN A 314 7.43 -21.23 -3.65
CA GLN A 314 8.65 -21.55 -4.38
C GLN A 314 9.87 -21.51 -3.44
N MET A 315 9.99 -20.50 -2.58
CA MET A 315 11.15 -20.32 -1.70
C MET A 315 11.17 -21.31 -0.54
N TYR A 316 10.03 -21.65 0.04
CA TYR A 316 9.93 -22.48 1.24
C TYR A 316 9.41 -23.90 0.99
N TRP A 317 9.13 -24.29 -0.26
CA TRP A 317 8.70 -25.63 -0.69
C TRP A 317 7.50 -26.18 0.09
N ASN A 318 6.57 -25.31 0.47
CA ASN A 318 5.37 -25.70 1.18
C ASN A 318 4.18 -24.80 0.80
N THR A 319 2.98 -25.18 1.25
CA THR A 319 1.72 -24.44 0.99
C THR A 319 1.08 -23.90 2.28
N ARG A 320 1.86 -23.61 3.31
CA ARG A 320 1.35 -23.17 4.61
C ARG A 320 0.82 -21.74 4.54
N VAL A 321 1.48 -20.87 3.77
CA VAL A 321 0.90 -19.55 3.41
C VAL A 321 -0.26 -19.77 2.45
N LYS A 322 -1.44 -19.32 2.83
CA LYS A 322 -2.70 -19.51 2.09
C LYS A 322 -3.11 -18.25 1.35
N ALA A 323 -3.97 -18.41 0.35
CA ALA A 323 -4.59 -17.29 -0.36
C ALA A 323 -5.27 -16.30 0.62
N LEU A 324 -5.98 -16.81 1.61
CA LEU A 324 -6.65 -15.99 2.62
C LEU A 324 -5.66 -15.11 3.41
N ASP A 325 -4.44 -15.57 3.64
CA ASP A 325 -3.42 -14.76 4.33
C ASP A 325 -3.07 -13.53 3.50
N LEU A 326 -2.85 -13.69 2.18
CA LEU A 326 -2.56 -12.56 1.29
C LEU A 326 -3.72 -11.56 1.21
N LEU A 327 -4.97 -12.04 1.20
CA LEU A 327 -6.13 -11.16 1.26
C LEU A 327 -6.16 -10.36 2.58
N ARG A 328 -5.76 -10.98 3.70
CA ARG A 328 -5.62 -10.27 4.99
C ARG A 328 -4.54 -9.19 4.94
N LEU A 329 -3.41 -9.46 4.30
CA LEU A 329 -2.33 -8.48 4.15
C LEU A 329 -2.82 -7.22 3.42
N ALA A 330 -3.58 -7.40 2.35
CA ALA A 330 -4.09 -6.32 1.51
C ALA A 330 -5.30 -5.57 2.11
N THR A 331 -5.96 -6.14 3.12
CA THR A 331 -7.20 -5.61 3.69
C THR A 331 -7.04 -5.32 5.18
N ILE A 332 -7.47 -6.22 6.06
CA ILE A 332 -7.55 -5.99 7.51
C ILE A 332 -6.23 -5.55 8.14
N ASN A 333 -5.09 -6.11 7.70
CA ASN A 333 -3.78 -5.74 8.23
C ASN A 333 -3.38 -4.34 7.76
N GLY A 334 -3.69 -3.98 6.50
CA GLY A 334 -3.51 -2.63 5.99
C GLY A 334 -4.28 -1.60 6.81
N TYR A 335 -5.56 -1.86 7.09
CA TYR A 335 -6.38 -0.98 7.94
C TYR A 335 -5.88 -0.91 9.38
N LYS A 336 -5.36 -2.01 9.92
CA LYS A 336 -4.71 -2.03 11.23
C LYS A 336 -3.44 -1.15 11.25
N LEU A 337 -2.63 -1.21 10.17
CA LEU A 337 -1.45 -0.36 10.02
C LEU A 337 -1.80 1.13 10.03
N ILE A 338 -2.78 1.53 9.23
CA ILE A 338 -3.17 2.94 9.11
C ILE A 338 -4.06 3.46 10.26
N GLY A 339 -4.42 2.60 11.21
CA GLY A 339 -5.20 2.98 12.40
C GLY A 339 -6.65 3.35 12.11
N ILE A 340 -7.23 2.85 11.01
CA ILE A 340 -8.63 3.09 10.63
C ILE A 340 -9.47 1.84 10.88
N LYS A 341 -10.65 2.01 11.45
CA LYS A 341 -11.58 0.91 11.71
C LYS A 341 -12.23 0.44 10.41
N GLY A 342 -11.57 -0.48 9.70
CA GLY A 342 -11.93 -0.95 8.37
C GLY A 342 -11.39 -2.34 8.05
N GLY A 343 -11.27 -2.66 6.75
CA GLY A 343 -10.72 -3.93 6.25
C GLY A 343 -11.60 -5.15 6.46
N LYS A 344 -12.84 -4.96 6.96
CA LYS A 344 -13.92 -5.95 7.04
C LYS A 344 -15.23 -5.28 6.72
N ILE A 345 -16.12 -5.99 6.05
CA ILE A 345 -17.49 -5.54 5.75
C ILE A 345 -18.39 -5.93 6.91
N LYS A 346 -18.54 -4.99 7.84
CA LYS A 346 -19.39 -5.14 9.03
C LYS A 346 -19.83 -3.78 9.57
N PRO A 347 -20.92 -3.71 10.37
CA PRO A 347 -21.37 -2.47 10.97
C PRO A 347 -20.28 -1.73 11.76
N ASN A 348 -20.32 -0.40 11.69
CA ASN A 348 -19.39 0.55 12.32
C ASN A 348 -17.95 0.53 11.75
N ASN A 349 -17.69 -0.10 10.62
CA ASN A 349 -16.45 0.06 9.86
C ASN A 349 -16.65 1.12 8.77
N VAL A 350 -15.56 1.78 8.37
CA VAL A 350 -15.60 2.68 7.20
C VAL A 350 -16.07 1.93 5.96
N ALA A 351 -16.86 2.60 5.13
CA ALA A 351 -17.37 2.07 3.88
C ALA A 351 -16.31 2.25 2.76
N ASP A 352 -15.19 1.53 2.91
CA ASP A 352 -14.17 1.38 1.91
C ASP A 352 -14.32 -0.02 1.29
N LEU A 353 -14.76 -0.09 0.02
CA LEU A 353 -15.17 -1.34 -0.63
C LEU A 353 -14.67 -1.42 -2.07
N VAL A 354 -14.49 -2.65 -2.56
CA VAL A 354 -14.18 -2.96 -3.96
C VAL A 354 -15.29 -3.80 -4.55
N LEU A 355 -15.87 -3.37 -5.67
CA LEU A 355 -16.91 -4.09 -6.40
C LEU A 355 -16.33 -4.73 -7.66
N ILE A 356 -16.26 -6.05 -7.65
CA ILE A 356 -15.71 -6.88 -8.71
C ILE A 356 -16.85 -7.48 -9.54
N ASN A 357 -16.77 -7.37 -10.86
CA ASN A 357 -17.76 -7.96 -11.75
C ASN A 357 -17.69 -9.49 -11.69
N SER A 358 -18.72 -10.10 -11.12
CA SER A 358 -18.81 -11.56 -10.95
C SER A 358 -19.07 -12.33 -12.25
N GLU A 359 -19.58 -11.65 -13.30
CA GLU A 359 -19.86 -12.27 -14.61
C GLU A 359 -18.58 -12.65 -15.37
N LEU A 360 -17.46 -12.03 -14.99
CA LEU A 360 -16.13 -12.35 -15.54
C LEU A 360 -15.43 -13.49 -14.78
N VAL A 361 -15.98 -13.96 -13.66
CA VAL A 361 -15.38 -14.99 -12.79
C VAL A 361 -16.01 -16.34 -13.06
N TYR A 362 -15.25 -17.30 -13.61
CA TYR A 362 -15.75 -18.63 -13.92
C TYR A 362 -14.71 -19.73 -13.61
N PRO A 363 -15.18 -20.93 -13.15
CA PRO A 363 -16.53 -21.20 -12.68
C PRO A 363 -16.80 -20.51 -11.32
N LEU A 364 -17.94 -19.84 -11.19
CA LEU A 364 -18.29 -19.05 -9.99
C LEU A 364 -18.98 -19.91 -8.95
N TYR A 365 -18.22 -20.32 -7.92
CA TYR A 365 -18.71 -21.05 -6.75
C TYR A 365 -18.24 -20.34 -5.47
N LYS A 366 -19.12 -20.28 -4.46
CA LYS A 366 -18.84 -19.64 -3.17
C LYS A 366 -17.53 -20.14 -2.55
N GLU A 367 -17.31 -21.44 -2.56
CA GLU A 367 -16.15 -22.11 -1.94
C GLU A 367 -14.84 -21.83 -2.64
N ARG A 368 -14.88 -21.32 -3.89
CA ARG A 368 -13.69 -20.99 -4.69
C ARG A 368 -13.32 -19.52 -4.68
N LEU A 369 -14.15 -18.65 -4.08
CA LEU A 369 -14.00 -17.20 -4.19
C LEU A 369 -12.65 -16.69 -3.66
N ILE A 370 -12.20 -17.17 -2.49
CA ILE A 370 -10.89 -16.76 -1.95
C ILE A 370 -9.76 -17.15 -2.91
N SER A 371 -9.82 -18.34 -3.49
CA SER A 371 -8.86 -18.77 -4.50
C SER A 371 -8.91 -17.89 -5.76
N HIS A 372 -10.12 -17.59 -6.26
CA HIS A 372 -10.28 -16.71 -7.42
C HIS A 372 -9.75 -15.30 -7.16
N ILE A 373 -10.03 -14.72 -5.99
CA ILE A 373 -9.57 -13.37 -5.63
C ILE A 373 -8.05 -13.27 -5.69
N VAL A 374 -7.33 -14.28 -5.23
CA VAL A 374 -5.87 -14.22 -5.10
C VAL A 374 -5.15 -14.76 -6.35
N TYR A 375 -5.66 -15.80 -7.00
CA TYR A 375 -4.94 -16.46 -8.09
C TYR A 375 -5.44 -16.11 -9.50
N TYR A 376 -6.70 -15.71 -9.64
CA TYR A 376 -7.35 -15.55 -10.95
C TYR A 376 -7.75 -14.11 -11.26
N ILE A 377 -8.42 -13.43 -10.30
CA ILE A 377 -8.91 -12.06 -10.48
C ILE A 377 -7.72 -11.10 -10.59
N THR A 378 -7.85 -10.13 -11.48
CA THR A 378 -6.95 -8.98 -11.61
C THR A 378 -7.76 -7.69 -11.44
N SER A 379 -7.11 -6.56 -11.36
CA SER A 379 -7.79 -5.27 -11.30
C SER A 379 -8.73 -4.99 -12.48
N GLU A 380 -8.59 -5.71 -13.60
CA GLU A 380 -9.52 -5.57 -14.73
C GLU A 380 -10.97 -5.93 -14.39
N TYR A 381 -11.17 -6.78 -13.40
CA TYR A 381 -12.49 -7.20 -12.92
C TYR A 381 -13.15 -6.17 -11.98
N VAL A 382 -12.39 -5.22 -11.45
CA VAL A 382 -12.92 -4.12 -10.61
C VAL A 382 -13.72 -3.16 -11.48
N GLU A 383 -14.95 -2.84 -11.09
CA GLU A 383 -15.80 -1.83 -11.75
C GLU A 383 -15.98 -0.58 -10.90
N LYS A 384 -16.00 -0.71 -9.60
CA LYS A 384 -16.19 0.42 -8.67
C LYS A 384 -15.30 0.26 -7.45
N THR A 385 -14.77 1.39 -6.99
CA THR A 385 -14.07 1.50 -5.71
C THR A 385 -14.80 2.52 -4.85
N ILE A 386 -15.18 2.14 -3.64
CA ILE A 386 -15.86 3.01 -2.69
C ILE A 386 -14.87 3.39 -1.61
N VAL A 387 -14.71 4.68 -1.36
CA VAL A 387 -13.85 5.21 -0.29
C VAL A 387 -14.66 6.16 0.57
N ASN A 388 -14.72 5.89 1.85
CA ASN A 388 -15.54 6.68 2.79
C ASN A 388 -16.99 6.88 2.29
N GLY A 389 -17.56 5.82 1.69
CA GLY A 389 -18.89 5.87 1.08
C GLY A 389 -18.98 6.55 -0.28
N VAL A 390 -17.93 7.17 -0.79
CA VAL A 390 -17.91 7.83 -2.11
C VAL A 390 -17.62 6.80 -3.19
N ILE A 391 -18.57 6.67 -4.15
CA ILE A 391 -18.47 5.68 -5.24
C ILE A 391 -17.61 6.25 -6.37
N ASN A 392 -16.49 5.58 -6.66
CA ASN A 392 -15.62 5.87 -7.78
C ASN A 392 -15.83 4.82 -8.88
N ASP A 393 -16.32 5.25 -10.04
CA ASP A 393 -16.52 4.40 -11.21
C ASP A 393 -15.23 4.26 -12.03
N LYS A 394 -14.81 3.02 -12.32
CA LYS A 394 -13.58 2.75 -13.06
C LYS A 394 -13.53 3.36 -14.44
N LYS A 395 -14.65 3.38 -15.16
CA LYS A 395 -14.69 3.95 -16.51
C LYS A 395 -14.36 5.45 -16.46
N ARG A 396 -15.02 6.20 -15.55
CA ARG A 396 -14.76 7.62 -15.32
C ARG A 396 -13.30 7.88 -14.94
N LEU A 397 -12.75 7.09 -14.01
CA LEU A 397 -11.34 7.21 -13.60
C LEU A 397 -10.38 6.97 -14.77
N ARG A 398 -10.65 5.98 -15.60
CA ARG A 398 -9.82 5.66 -16.78
C ARG A 398 -9.89 6.74 -17.85
N ASP A 399 -11.00 7.40 -18.03
CA ASP A 399 -11.11 8.53 -18.99
C ASP A 399 -10.22 9.69 -18.52
N ILE A 400 -10.26 10.04 -17.22
CA ILE A 400 -9.37 11.04 -16.63
C ILE A 400 -7.91 10.59 -16.75
N LEU A 401 -7.61 9.34 -16.43
CA LEU A 401 -6.26 8.77 -16.51
C LEU A 401 -5.67 8.89 -17.92
N ARG A 402 -6.45 8.61 -18.97
CA ARG A 402 -6.00 8.73 -20.37
C ARG A 402 -5.60 10.17 -20.72
N GLU A 403 -6.34 11.16 -20.23
CA GLU A 403 -5.99 12.58 -20.41
C GLU A 403 -4.64 12.89 -19.73
N LYS A 404 -4.43 12.41 -18.47
CA LYS A 404 -3.20 12.64 -17.74
C LYS A 404 -2.00 11.95 -18.39
N VAL A 405 -2.20 10.73 -18.88
CA VAL A 405 -1.15 10.00 -19.61
C VAL A 405 -0.77 10.73 -20.90
N LYS A 406 -1.72 11.28 -21.66
CA LYS A 406 -1.40 12.11 -22.82
C LYS A 406 -0.53 13.30 -22.43
N ARG A 407 -0.91 14.02 -21.38
CA ARG A 407 -0.13 15.14 -20.85
C ARG A 407 1.28 14.71 -20.39
N LEU A 408 1.43 13.50 -19.86
CA LEU A 408 2.74 12.94 -19.50
C LEU A 408 3.65 12.79 -20.72
N TYR A 409 3.12 12.22 -21.83
CA TYR A 409 3.88 12.11 -23.07
C TYR A 409 4.30 13.48 -23.62
N ASP A 410 3.41 14.47 -23.60
CA ASP A 410 3.73 15.82 -24.04
C ASP A 410 4.90 16.41 -23.22
N LYS A 411 4.93 16.17 -21.89
CA LYS A 411 6.02 16.66 -21.02
C LYS A 411 7.32 15.88 -21.15
N LEU A 412 7.31 14.61 -21.47
CA LEU A 412 8.52 13.79 -21.62
C LEU A 412 9.18 14.01 -22.99
N ASN A 413 8.45 14.54 -23.99
CA ASN A 413 8.95 14.82 -25.33
C ASN A 413 9.32 16.31 -25.56
N SER A 414 9.03 17.18 -24.60
CA SER A 414 9.42 18.61 -24.59
C SER A 414 10.75 18.84 -23.89
#